data_515d5f06340afed79e481fa3870866ab
#
_entry.id   515d5f06340afed79e481fa3870866ab
#
_cell.length_a   1.000
_cell.length_b   1.000
_cell.length_c   1.000
_cell.angle_alpha   90.00
_cell.angle_beta   90.00
_cell.angle_gamma   90.00
#
_symmetry.space_group_name_H-M   'P 1'
#
loop_
_entity.id
_entity.type
_entity.pdbx_description
1 polymer ?
#
loop_
_entity_poly.entity_id
_entity_poly.type
_entity_poly.pdbx_seq_one_letter_code
_entity_poly.pdbx_strand_id
1 'polypeptide(L)'
;MIVYSGLKSDFLTAVEQDSIATEIEETIYKKMHRRTAQNEFCSWENSLEYMYKVLNDKAIPSDSGVAIEYNIPQTSKRVDFIISGYGEKQNPNVVIIELKQWDKVEAVDGQDALVGTYTGGAVRKVVHPSYQAWSYAAMIYDYNQNMQMGNIILHPCAYLHNYRKSNPEKLEQKQYKEYVKDAPVFARGEALKLREFIKKSVKVGDNKQLLYDIDRGKIKPSKSLQNAIKSMIEGNQEFIMLDEQKVVYEEILKTALLCMNDQKKRTIIVKGGPGTGKTVVAINLLAKLTNEGLFA
;
A
#
# COMPACT_ATOMS: atom_id res chain seq x y z
N MET A 1 10.40 5.82 -8.69
CA MET A 1 11.00 7.17 -8.50
C MET A 1 10.45 7.77 -7.21
N ILE A 2 11.34 8.15 -6.30
CA ILE A 2 11.00 8.83 -5.04
C ILE A 2 10.82 10.33 -5.30
N VAL A 3 9.73 10.92 -4.81
CA VAL A 3 9.53 12.37 -4.91
C VAL A 3 10.39 13.08 -3.86
N TYR A 4 10.15 12.85 -2.59
CA TYR A 4 10.99 13.40 -1.50
C TYR A 4 11.88 12.29 -0.91
N SER A 5 13.14 12.60 -0.67
CA SER A 5 14.11 11.72 -0.01
C SER A 5 15.06 12.52 0.88
N GLY A 6 14.97 12.30 2.17
CA GLY A 6 15.79 12.93 3.21
C GLY A 6 16.24 11.96 4.30
N LEU A 7 17.00 12.44 5.26
CA LEU A 7 17.19 11.74 6.53
C LEU A 7 15.97 11.97 7.44
N LYS A 8 15.78 11.15 8.44
CA LYS A 8 14.74 11.40 9.46
C LYS A 8 14.93 12.79 10.11
N SER A 9 16.16 13.20 10.39
CA SER A 9 16.46 14.54 10.92
C SER A 9 15.97 15.65 9.99
N ASP A 10 16.20 15.51 8.68
CA ASP A 10 15.80 16.50 7.68
C ASP A 10 14.27 16.59 7.61
N PHE A 11 13.60 15.44 7.60
CA PHE A 11 12.14 15.36 7.63
C PHE A 11 11.54 16.05 8.85
N LEU A 12 12.08 15.79 10.05
CA LEU A 12 11.58 16.43 11.28
C LEU A 12 11.75 17.95 11.22
N THR A 13 12.91 18.43 10.77
CA THR A 13 13.17 19.86 10.60
C THR A 13 12.24 20.51 9.58
N ALA A 14 12.03 19.86 8.44
CA ALA A 14 11.15 20.39 7.39
C ALA A 14 9.66 20.46 7.83
N VAL A 15 9.21 19.51 8.68
CA VAL A 15 7.87 19.59 9.28
C VAL A 15 7.79 20.70 10.32
N GLU A 16 8.79 20.86 11.19
CA GLU A 16 8.85 21.94 12.19
C GLU A 16 8.90 23.34 11.57
N GLN A 17 9.41 23.45 10.35
CA GLN A 17 9.49 24.70 9.57
C GLN A 17 8.31 24.90 8.63
N ASP A 18 7.30 24.05 8.67
CA ASP A 18 6.15 24.04 7.74
C ASP A 18 6.55 24.03 6.25
N SER A 19 7.77 23.53 5.93
CA SER A 19 8.31 23.54 4.57
C SER A 19 8.08 22.26 3.79
N ILE A 20 7.80 21.13 4.47
CA ILE A 20 7.81 19.79 3.86
C ILE A 20 6.85 19.65 2.67
N ALA A 21 5.62 20.17 2.76
CA ALA A 21 4.64 20.08 1.67
C ALA A 21 5.09 20.90 0.45
N THR A 22 5.69 22.07 0.67
CA THR A 22 6.27 22.91 -0.38
C THR A 22 7.46 22.23 -1.06
N GLU A 23 8.35 21.58 -0.31
CA GLU A 23 9.49 20.83 -0.86
C GLU A 23 9.03 19.66 -1.75
N ILE A 24 7.96 18.96 -1.33
CA ILE A 24 7.34 17.89 -2.12
C ILE A 24 6.75 18.47 -3.42
N GLU A 25 5.97 19.55 -3.34
CA GLU A 25 5.36 20.21 -4.50
C GLU A 25 6.40 20.69 -5.51
N GLU A 26 7.44 21.39 -5.04
CA GLU A 26 8.54 21.83 -5.90
C GLU A 26 9.22 20.66 -6.58
N THR A 27 9.43 19.56 -5.88
CA THR A 27 10.07 18.37 -6.43
C THR A 27 9.20 17.71 -7.49
N ILE A 28 7.88 17.63 -7.27
CA ILE A 28 6.91 17.14 -8.27
C ILE A 28 6.96 18.05 -9.50
N TYR A 29 6.93 19.36 -9.32
CA TYR A 29 6.99 20.28 -10.42
C TYR A 29 8.30 20.15 -11.23
N LYS A 30 9.44 20.06 -10.55
CA LYS A 30 10.77 19.91 -11.18
C LYS A 30 10.93 18.59 -11.92
N LYS A 31 10.47 17.47 -11.34
CA LYS A 31 10.69 16.12 -11.90
C LYS A 31 9.59 15.67 -12.86
N MET A 32 8.36 16.07 -12.65
CA MET A 32 7.18 15.57 -13.37
C MET A 32 6.48 16.63 -14.21
N HIS A 33 6.87 17.90 -14.10
CA HIS A 33 6.22 19.06 -14.77
C HIS A 33 4.70 19.11 -14.50
N ARG A 34 4.27 18.64 -13.34
CA ARG A 34 2.86 18.56 -12.91
C ARG A 34 2.62 19.56 -11.77
N ARG A 35 1.49 20.28 -11.84
CA ARG A 35 1.00 21.06 -10.70
C ARG A 35 0.27 20.15 -9.73
N THR A 36 0.42 20.42 -8.45
CA THR A 36 -0.27 19.71 -7.37
C THR A 36 -1.67 20.30 -7.20
N ALA A 37 -2.66 19.45 -6.99
CA ALA A 37 -4.00 19.91 -6.62
C ALA A 37 -4.03 20.33 -5.14
N GLN A 38 -4.81 21.36 -4.79
CA GLN A 38 -4.86 21.90 -3.43
C GLN A 38 -5.17 20.84 -2.36
N ASN A 39 -6.09 19.92 -2.65
CA ASN A 39 -6.44 18.83 -1.73
C ASN A 39 -5.29 17.82 -1.53
N GLU A 40 -4.45 17.59 -2.53
CA GLU A 40 -3.25 16.77 -2.41
C GLU A 40 -2.21 17.47 -1.51
N PHE A 41 -2.00 18.77 -1.71
CA PHE A 41 -1.13 19.59 -0.88
C PHE A 41 -1.56 19.60 0.60
N CYS A 42 -2.82 19.93 0.88
CA CYS A 42 -3.37 19.88 2.24
C CYS A 42 -3.34 18.48 2.85
N SER A 43 -3.39 17.42 2.01
CA SER A 43 -3.25 16.05 2.49
C SER A 43 -1.85 15.79 3.04
N TRP A 44 -0.82 16.30 2.39
CA TRP A 44 0.55 16.20 2.90
C TRP A 44 0.73 16.96 4.20
N GLU A 45 0.32 18.25 4.25
CA GLU A 45 0.41 19.05 5.49
C GLU A 45 -0.19 18.29 6.68
N ASN A 46 -1.42 17.81 6.53
CA ASN A 46 -2.09 17.10 7.61
C ASN A 46 -1.44 15.76 7.98
N SER A 47 -1.14 14.93 6.99
CA SER A 47 -0.67 13.55 7.25
C SER A 47 0.76 13.52 7.78
N LEU A 48 1.64 14.42 7.30
CA LEU A 48 3.05 14.44 7.67
C LEU A 48 3.28 14.96 9.10
N GLU A 49 2.41 15.81 9.63
CA GLU A 49 2.41 16.15 11.05
C GLU A 49 2.15 14.93 11.95
N TYR A 50 1.27 14.02 11.53
CA TYR A 50 1.06 12.77 12.28
C TYR A 50 2.30 11.88 12.21
N MET A 51 2.99 11.84 11.06
CA MET A 51 4.25 11.10 10.94
C MET A 51 5.38 11.76 11.74
N TYR A 52 5.43 13.09 11.84
CA TYR A 52 6.33 13.79 12.77
C TYR A 52 6.13 13.29 14.20
N LYS A 53 4.88 13.22 14.69
CA LYS A 53 4.56 12.71 16.04
C LYS A 53 5.03 11.27 16.24
N VAL A 54 5.01 10.45 15.20
CA VAL A 54 5.50 9.07 15.25
C VAL A 54 7.02 9.02 15.30
N LEU A 55 7.70 9.77 14.42
CA LEU A 55 9.15 9.69 14.23
C LEU A 55 9.97 10.53 15.20
N ASN A 56 9.37 11.51 15.88
CA ASN A 56 10.07 12.34 16.87
C ASN A 56 10.36 11.54 18.15
N ASP A 57 11.30 10.62 18.05
CA ASP A 57 11.79 9.76 19.12
C ASP A 57 13.27 9.45 18.89
N LYS A 58 14.07 9.58 19.96
CA LYS A 58 15.53 9.38 19.91
C LYS A 58 15.94 7.92 19.63
N ALA A 59 15.06 6.96 19.90
CA ALA A 59 15.32 5.54 19.64
C ALA A 59 15.16 5.16 18.17
N ILE A 60 14.62 6.03 17.33
CA ILE A 60 14.67 5.88 15.87
C ILE A 60 15.88 6.71 15.40
N PRO A 61 16.88 6.09 14.73
CA PRO A 61 18.10 6.79 14.33
C PRO A 61 17.83 8.04 13.49
N SER A 62 18.55 9.11 13.73
CA SER A 62 18.40 10.39 13.02
C SER A 62 18.78 10.31 11.54
N ASP A 63 19.67 9.38 11.21
CA ASP A 63 20.19 9.08 9.88
C ASP A 63 19.43 7.96 9.16
N SER A 64 18.28 7.52 9.69
CA SER A 64 17.35 6.66 8.95
C SER A 64 16.83 7.37 7.70
N GLY A 65 16.75 6.66 6.57
CA GLY A 65 16.21 7.21 5.34
C GLY A 65 14.70 7.40 5.42
N VAL A 66 14.19 8.55 4.98
CA VAL A 66 12.77 8.85 4.84
C VAL A 66 12.48 9.16 3.38
N ALA A 67 11.48 8.50 2.80
CA ALA A 67 10.96 8.83 1.48
C ALA A 67 9.44 9.05 1.54
N ILE A 68 8.98 10.00 0.72
CA ILE A 68 7.56 10.36 0.60
C ILE A 68 7.19 10.32 -0.88
N GLU A 69 5.99 9.82 -1.18
CA GLU A 69 5.47 9.72 -2.54
C GLU A 69 6.39 8.90 -3.46
N TYR A 70 6.63 7.64 -3.09
CA TYR A 70 7.38 6.73 -3.95
C TYR A 70 6.48 6.15 -5.04
N ASN A 71 6.72 6.55 -6.28
CA ASN A 71 6.01 6.01 -7.45
C ASN A 71 6.48 4.58 -7.74
N ILE A 72 5.57 3.61 -7.60
CA ILE A 72 5.86 2.21 -7.90
C ILE A 72 6.05 2.06 -9.41
N PRO A 73 7.21 1.53 -9.86
CA PRO A 73 7.50 1.40 -11.28
C PRO A 73 6.41 0.64 -12.05
N GLN A 74 6.14 1.07 -13.29
CA GLN A 74 5.13 0.49 -14.19
C GLN A 74 3.67 0.55 -13.68
N THR A 75 3.42 1.35 -12.65
CA THR A 75 2.07 1.61 -12.15
C THR A 75 1.79 3.10 -12.03
N SER A 76 0.54 3.47 -11.82
CA SER A 76 0.15 4.83 -11.42
C SER A 76 0.06 4.99 -9.90
N LYS A 77 0.52 4.00 -9.13
CA LYS A 77 0.37 3.95 -7.68
C LYS A 77 1.61 4.49 -6.99
N ARG A 78 1.41 5.04 -5.80
CA ARG A 78 2.45 5.64 -4.97
C ARG A 78 2.34 5.13 -3.55
N VAL A 79 3.49 4.89 -2.92
CA VAL A 79 3.58 4.67 -1.48
C VAL A 79 3.68 6.02 -0.81
N ASP A 80 2.83 6.28 0.18
CA ASP A 80 2.75 7.58 0.83
C ASP A 80 4.01 7.87 1.65
N PHE A 81 4.47 6.92 2.46
CA PHE A 81 5.60 7.13 3.36
C PHE A 81 6.46 5.86 3.52
N ILE A 82 7.77 6.04 3.50
CA ILE A 82 8.77 4.98 3.71
C ILE A 82 9.78 5.44 4.74
N ILE A 83 10.18 4.55 5.66
CA ILE A 83 11.37 4.71 6.49
C ILE A 83 12.28 3.50 6.37
N SER A 84 13.58 3.73 6.24
CA SER A 84 14.60 2.70 6.03
C SER A 84 15.67 2.71 7.11
N GLY A 85 16.30 1.56 7.30
CA GLY A 85 17.41 1.37 8.22
C GLY A 85 17.77 -0.09 8.38
N TYR A 86 18.67 -0.38 9.30
CA TYR A 86 19.09 -1.75 9.61
C TYR A 86 18.54 -2.22 10.95
N GLY A 87 18.24 -3.51 11.04
CA GLY A 87 17.87 -4.18 12.29
C GLY A 87 19.09 -4.50 13.16
N GLU A 88 18.86 -5.16 14.31
CA GLU A 88 19.92 -5.51 15.26
C GLU A 88 21.05 -6.37 14.63
N LYS A 89 20.69 -7.23 13.67
CA LYS A 89 21.64 -8.11 12.97
C LYS A 89 22.17 -7.50 11.67
N GLN A 90 22.11 -6.19 11.52
CA GLN A 90 22.47 -5.47 10.29
C GLN A 90 21.69 -5.94 9.05
N ASN A 91 20.54 -6.57 9.25
CA ASN A 91 19.64 -6.89 8.16
C ASN A 91 18.92 -5.63 7.65
N PRO A 92 18.87 -5.41 6.34
CA PRO A 92 18.23 -4.22 5.77
C PRO A 92 16.71 -4.32 5.90
N ASN A 93 16.10 -3.27 6.45
CA ASN A 93 14.67 -3.19 6.70
C ASN A 93 14.08 -1.90 6.13
N VAL A 94 12.89 -2.02 5.59
CA VAL A 94 12.11 -0.88 5.07
C VAL A 94 10.69 -1.01 5.55
N VAL A 95 10.21 0.00 6.26
CA VAL A 95 8.81 0.09 6.69
C VAL A 95 8.05 0.94 5.69
N ILE A 96 6.98 0.37 5.12
CA ILE A 96 6.08 1.00 4.17
C ILE A 96 4.81 1.38 4.91
N ILE A 97 4.42 2.64 4.86
CA ILE A 97 3.30 3.17 5.61
C ILE A 97 2.31 3.82 4.65
N GLU A 98 1.13 3.24 4.55
CA GLU A 98 -0.01 3.83 3.83
C GLU A 98 -0.76 4.77 4.76
N LEU A 99 -0.91 6.03 4.38
CA LEU A 99 -1.55 7.07 5.20
C LEU A 99 -2.99 7.30 4.75
N LYS A 100 -3.92 7.29 5.69
CA LYS A 100 -5.34 7.54 5.41
C LYS A 100 -5.91 8.61 6.34
N GLN A 101 -6.63 9.56 5.75
CA GLN A 101 -7.36 10.61 6.47
C GLN A 101 -8.82 10.25 6.76
N TRP A 102 -9.20 9.00 6.55
CA TRP A 102 -10.57 8.56 6.79
C TRP A 102 -10.92 8.70 8.28
N ASP A 103 -12.12 9.18 8.55
CA ASP A 103 -12.68 9.30 9.91
C ASP A 103 -13.65 8.15 10.24
N LYS A 104 -14.28 7.57 9.21
CA LYS A 104 -15.23 6.47 9.33
C LYS A 104 -14.94 5.37 8.33
N VAL A 105 -15.09 4.14 8.80
CA VAL A 105 -14.95 2.94 7.98
C VAL A 105 -16.08 1.98 8.33
N GLU A 106 -16.64 1.31 7.32
CA GLU A 106 -17.60 0.23 7.48
C GLU A 106 -17.05 -1.04 6.85
N ALA A 107 -17.27 -2.17 7.50
CA ALA A 107 -16.93 -3.46 6.93
C ALA A 107 -17.88 -3.80 5.78
N VAL A 108 -17.38 -4.52 4.78
CA VAL A 108 -18.18 -4.99 3.65
C VAL A 108 -18.29 -6.51 3.73
N ASP A 109 -19.48 -7.01 4.04
CA ASP A 109 -19.72 -8.43 4.23
C ASP A 109 -19.39 -9.26 2.97
N GLY A 110 -18.72 -10.39 3.19
CA GLY A 110 -18.38 -11.35 2.15
C GLY A 110 -17.27 -10.88 1.19
N GLN A 111 -16.58 -9.79 1.49
CA GLN A 111 -15.46 -9.28 0.68
C GLN A 111 -14.21 -9.12 1.56
N ASP A 112 -13.16 -9.86 1.27
CA ASP A 112 -11.99 -10.03 2.14
C ASP A 112 -10.99 -8.87 2.10
N ALA A 113 -11.10 -7.98 1.13
CA ALA A 113 -10.17 -6.88 0.92
C ALA A 113 -10.83 -5.52 0.70
N LEU A 114 -12.15 -5.40 0.94
CA LEU A 114 -12.87 -4.15 0.73
C LEU A 114 -13.48 -3.59 2.03
N VAL A 115 -13.50 -2.28 2.10
CA VAL A 115 -14.18 -1.50 3.15
C VAL A 115 -15.03 -0.40 2.53
N GLY A 116 -16.06 0.03 3.23
CA GLY A 116 -16.84 1.21 2.89
C GLY A 116 -16.30 2.44 3.62
N THR A 117 -16.10 3.55 2.92
CA THR A 117 -15.71 4.82 3.54
C THR A 117 -16.22 6.00 2.72
N TYR A 118 -16.31 7.17 3.36
CA TYR A 118 -16.64 8.40 2.69
C TYR A 118 -15.38 8.99 2.02
N THR A 119 -15.37 9.02 0.71
CA THR A 119 -14.24 9.56 -0.07
C THR A 119 -14.73 10.10 -1.42
N GLY A 120 -14.09 11.16 -1.92
CA GLY A 120 -14.48 11.77 -3.19
C GLY A 120 -15.94 12.24 -3.23
N GLY A 121 -16.48 12.72 -2.09
CA GLY A 121 -17.83 13.27 -1.98
C GLY A 121 -18.96 12.23 -1.84
N ALA A 122 -18.64 10.93 -1.70
CA ALA A 122 -19.65 9.87 -1.54
C ALA A 122 -19.11 8.70 -0.68
N VAL A 123 -20.03 7.87 -0.18
CA VAL A 123 -19.65 6.57 0.41
C VAL A 123 -19.29 5.62 -0.72
N ARG A 124 -18.08 5.08 -0.68
CA ARG A 124 -17.55 4.18 -1.71
C ARG A 124 -16.94 2.94 -1.09
N LYS A 125 -17.00 1.83 -1.82
CA LYS A 125 -16.17 0.67 -1.54
C LYS A 125 -14.77 0.92 -2.08
N VAL A 126 -13.79 0.73 -1.23
CA VAL A 126 -12.38 0.89 -1.54
C VAL A 126 -11.60 -0.28 -0.96
N VAL A 127 -10.38 -0.49 -1.39
CA VAL A 127 -9.54 -1.54 -0.82
C VAL A 127 -9.24 -1.26 0.65
N HIS A 128 -9.15 -2.35 1.42
CA HIS A 128 -8.74 -2.31 2.82
C HIS A 128 -7.31 -1.76 2.94
N PRO A 129 -7.02 -0.86 3.89
CA PRO A 129 -5.68 -0.23 4.00
C PRO A 129 -4.53 -1.24 4.17
N SER A 130 -4.76 -2.33 4.92
CA SER A 130 -3.77 -3.42 5.03
C SER A 130 -3.51 -4.10 3.69
N TYR A 131 -4.56 -4.39 2.92
CA TYR A 131 -4.40 -4.96 1.59
C TYR A 131 -3.58 -4.03 0.69
N GLN A 132 -3.88 -2.73 0.72
CA GLN A 132 -3.16 -1.74 -0.08
C GLN A 132 -1.68 -1.71 0.27
N ALA A 133 -1.34 -1.56 1.56
CA ALA A 133 0.05 -1.54 2.02
C ALA A 133 0.79 -2.86 1.69
N TRP A 134 0.14 -4.00 1.91
CA TRP A 134 0.67 -5.31 1.58
C TRP A 134 0.92 -5.46 0.08
N SER A 135 -0.06 -5.12 -0.75
CA SER A 135 0.05 -5.26 -2.21
C SER A 135 1.15 -4.37 -2.80
N TYR A 136 1.32 -3.17 -2.27
CA TYR A 136 2.40 -2.27 -2.68
C TYR A 136 3.77 -2.81 -2.29
N ALA A 137 3.92 -3.34 -1.06
CA ALA A 137 5.15 -3.97 -0.62
C ALA A 137 5.51 -5.19 -1.49
N ALA A 138 4.55 -6.06 -1.74
CA ALA A 138 4.75 -7.24 -2.57
C ALA A 138 5.13 -6.86 -4.02
N MET A 139 4.48 -5.84 -4.59
CA MET A 139 4.80 -5.33 -5.93
C MET A 139 6.22 -4.78 -6.00
N ILE A 140 6.64 -3.97 -5.02
CA ILE A 140 8.00 -3.44 -4.94
C ILE A 140 9.02 -4.58 -4.87
N TYR A 141 8.77 -5.58 -4.04
CA TYR A 141 9.65 -6.74 -3.90
C TYR A 141 9.77 -7.53 -5.20
N ASP A 142 8.64 -7.83 -5.86
CA ASP A 142 8.61 -8.68 -7.05
C ASP A 142 9.27 -8.04 -8.27
N TYR A 143 9.11 -6.72 -8.43
CA TYR A 143 9.63 -6.02 -9.60
C TYR A 143 11.02 -5.39 -9.42
N ASN A 144 11.57 -5.38 -8.22
CA ASN A 144 12.86 -4.74 -7.95
C ASN A 144 13.95 -5.77 -7.69
N GLN A 145 14.93 -5.86 -8.60
CA GLN A 145 16.03 -6.82 -8.48
C GLN A 145 16.88 -6.58 -7.23
N ASN A 146 17.14 -5.32 -6.87
CA ASN A 146 17.96 -4.99 -5.70
C ASN A 146 17.30 -5.44 -4.39
N MET A 147 15.96 -5.38 -4.32
CA MET A 147 15.22 -5.86 -3.15
C MET A 147 15.46 -7.34 -2.88
N GLN A 148 15.41 -8.16 -3.94
CA GLN A 148 15.60 -9.60 -3.83
C GLN A 148 17.06 -9.98 -3.57
N MET A 149 18.00 -9.35 -4.28
CA MET A 149 19.44 -9.62 -4.13
C MET A 149 20.01 -9.11 -2.80
N GLY A 150 19.51 -7.98 -2.33
CA GLY A 150 19.92 -7.34 -1.07
C GLY A 150 19.25 -7.93 0.18
N ASN A 151 18.35 -8.92 0.02
CA ASN A 151 17.55 -9.49 1.11
C ASN A 151 16.85 -8.41 1.97
N ILE A 152 16.38 -7.33 1.32
CA ILE A 152 15.70 -6.23 2.00
C ILE A 152 14.33 -6.71 2.47
N ILE A 153 14.07 -6.58 3.75
CA ILE A 153 12.81 -7.00 4.38
C ILE A 153 11.84 -5.83 4.38
N LEU A 154 10.67 -6.01 3.78
CA LEU A 154 9.61 -5.02 3.77
C LEU A 154 8.62 -5.26 4.91
N HIS A 155 8.26 -4.20 5.62
CA HIS A 155 7.30 -4.20 6.72
C HIS A 155 6.15 -3.24 6.36
N PRO A 156 5.13 -3.71 5.64
CA PRO A 156 3.99 -2.86 5.31
C PRO A 156 3.09 -2.63 6.52
N CYS A 157 2.48 -1.45 6.60
CA CYS A 157 1.44 -1.13 7.56
C CYS A 157 0.59 0.04 7.05
N ALA A 158 -0.55 0.29 7.69
CA ALA A 158 -1.39 1.44 7.40
C ALA A 158 -1.60 2.29 8.65
N TYR A 159 -1.65 3.63 8.50
CA TYR A 159 -1.94 4.56 9.57
C TYR A 159 -3.13 5.45 9.21
N LEU A 160 -4.26 5.19 9.85
CA LEU A 160 -5.50 5.95 9.70
C LEU A 160 -5.58 6.99 10.82
N HIS A 161 -4.89 8.09 10.66
CA HIS A 161 -4.65 9.06 11.73
C HIS A 161 -5.90 9.87 12.15
N ASN A 162 -6.99 9.86 11.39
CA ASN A 162 -8.27 10.46 11.76
C ASN A 162 -9.29 9.43 12.29
N TYR A 163 -9.14 8.15 11.94
CA TYR A 163 -10.06 7.09 12.33
C TYR A 163 -9.88 6.70 13.79
N ARG A 164 -10.96 6.66 14.55
CA ARG A 164 -10.99 6.10 15.90
C ARG A 164 -11.53 4.68 15.86
N LYS A 165 -10.81 3.73 16.45
CA LYS A 165 -11.27 2.34 16.53
C LYS A 165 -12.66 2.25 17.15
N SER A 166 -13.53 1.49 16.51
CA SER A 166 -14.89 1.18 16.99
C SER A 166 -14.88 -0.05 17.89
N ASN A 167 -15.99 -0.32 18.53
CA ASN A 167 -16.20 -1.57 19.25
C ASN A 167 -17.56 -2.18 18.81
N PRO A 168 -17.59 -3.31 18.06
CA PRO A 168 -16.43 -4.07 17.57
C PRO A 168 -15.63 -3.34 16.47
N GLU A 169 -14.33 -3.68 16.37
CA GLU A 169 -13.45 -3.05 15.40
C GLU A 169 -13.78 -3.48 13.97
N LYS A 170 -13.92 -2.51 13.06
CA LYS A 170 -14.37 -2.73 11.67
C LYS A 170 -13.26 -3.17 10.74
N LEU A 171 -12.03 -2.72 11.00
CA LEU A 171 -10.85 -3.02 10.17
C LEU A 171 -10.14 -4.33 10.58
N GLU A 172 -10.47 -4.91 11.72
CA GLU A 172 -9.84 -6.14 12.22
C GLU A 172 -10.82 -7.33 12.24
N GLN A 173 -11.90 -7.27 11.45
CA GLN A 173 -12.85 -8.35 11.35
C GLN A 173 -12.21 -9.60 10.73
N LYS A 174 -12.82 -10.77 10.97
CA LYS A 174 -12.31 -12.09 10.57
C LYS A 174 -11.92 -12.15 9.09
N GLN A 175 -12.67 -11.51 8.23
CA GLN A 175 -12.46 -11.50 6.77
C GLN A 175 -11.19 -10.77 6.34
N TYR A 176 -10.67 -9.82 7.14
CA TYR A 176 -9.46 -9.04 6.84
C TYR A 176 -8.21 -9.61 7.53
N LYS A 177 -8.36 -10.66 8.34
CA LYS A 177 -7.33 -11.12 9.27
C LYS A 177 -6.00 -11.46 8.59
N GLU A 178 -6.02 -12.02 7.39
CA GLU A 178 -4.81 -12.38 6.66
C GLU A 178 -3.96 -11.15 6.32
N TYR A 179 -4.60 -10.12 5.77
CA TYR A 179 -3.89 -8.89 5.40
C TYR A 179 -3.48 -8.06 6.63
N VAL A 180 -4.32 -8.00 7.66
CA VAL A 180 -3.99 -7.27 8.90
C VAL A 180 -2.82 -7.91 9.64
N LYS A 181 -2.65 -9.24 9.55
CA LYS A 181 -1.50 -9.95 10.11
C LYS A 181 -0.17 -9.50 9.48
N ASP A 182 -0.15 -9.37 8.16
CA ASP A 182 1.04 -9.04 7.39
C ASP A 182 1.27 -7.52 7.27
N ALA A 183 0.20 -6.74 7.31
CA ALA A 183 0.21 -5.28 7.26
C ALA A 183 -0.75 -4.69 8.33
N PRO A 184 -0.30 -4.53 9.57
CA PRO A 184 -1.14 -4.06 10.67
C PRO A 184 -1.68 -2.65 10.44
N VAL A 185 -2.86 -2.37 11.01
CA VAL A 185 -3.50 -1.06 10.97
C VAL A 185 -3.30 -0.34 12.29
N PHE A 186 -2.85 0.89 12.21
CA PHE A 186 -2.79 1.84 13.33
C PHE A 186 -3.85 2.92 13.15
N ALA A 187 -4.53 3.28 14.22
CA ALA A 187 -5.60 4.27 14.23
C ALA A 187 -5.21 5.54 14.98
N ARG A 188 -6.09 6.53 14.99
CA ARG A 188 -5.93 7.74 15.79
C ARG A 188 -5.72 7.40 17.27
N GLY A 189 -4.66 7.95 17.85
CA GLY A 189 -4.24 7.67 19.23
C GLY A 189 -3.24 6.52 19.35
N GLU A 190 -2.92 5.81 18.27
CA GLU A 190 -1.98 4.69 18.26
C GLU A 190 -0.58 5.06 17.70
N ALA A 191 -0.24 6.35 17.62
CA ALA A 191 1.08 6.79 17.17
C ALA A 191 2.25 6.11 17.92
N LEU A 192 2.09 5.84 19.22
CA LEU A 192 3.10 5.12 20.01
C LEU A 192 3.23 3.64 19.55
N LYS A 193 2.13 2.99 19.19
CA LYS A 193 2.18 1.61 18.69
C LYS A 193 2.87 1.55 17.31
N LEU A 194 2.58 2.50 16.42
CA LEU A 194 3.26 2.60 15.13
C LEU A 194 4.76 2.89 15.33
N ARG A 195 5.12 3.76 16.27
CA ARG A 195 6.51 4.01 16.65
C ARG A 195 7.22 2.72 17.09
N GLU A 196 6.61 1.94 17.98
CA GLU A 196 7.19 0.66 18.42
C GLU A 196 7.29 -0.35 17.27
N PHE A 197 6.35 -0.34 16.33
CA PHE A 197 6.43 -1.16 15.11
C PHE A 197 7.66 -0.78 14.27
N ILE A 198 7.90 0.51 14.05
CA ILE A 198 9.09 1.01 13.34
C ILE A 198 10.37 0.63 14.10
N LYS A 199 10.42 0.86 15.40
CA LYS A 199 11.58 0.57 16.25
C LYS A 199 11.97 -0.90 16.30
N LYS A 200 11.05 -1.83 16.05
CA LYS A 200 11.38 -3.26 15.94
C LYS A 200 12.28 -3.57 14.74
N SER A 201 12.09 -2.84 13.65
CA SER A 201 12.77 -3.09 12.38
C SER A 201 13.94 -2.15 12.12
N VAL A 202 13.84 -0.89 12.55
CA VAL A 202 14.84 0.17 12.30
C VAL A 202 15.58 0.48 13.60
N LYS A 203 16.81 -0.05 13.75
CA LYS A 203 17.67 0.10 14.94
C LYS A 203 18.92 0.94 14.66
N VAL A 204 19.39 0.89 13.42
CA VAL A 204 20.56 1.63 12.93
C VAL A 204 20.16 2.34 11.65
N GLY A 205 20.58 3.58 11.48
CA GLY A 205 20.33 4.35 10.28
C GLY A 205 21.11 3.81 9.07
N ASP A 206 20.62 4.12 7.89
CA ASP A 206 21.20 3.67 6.62
C ASP A 206 21.71 4.82 5.74
N ASN A 207 21.67 6.04 6.23
CA ASN A 207 22.02 7.25 5.45
C ASN A 207 21.35 7.29 4.07
N LYS A 208 20.09 6.81 3.96
CA LYS A 208 19.30 6.69 2.71
C LYS A 208 19.81 5.64 1.73
N GLN A 209 20.77 4.80 2.08
CA GLN A 209 21.32 3.82 1.14
C GLN A 209 20.25 2.86 0.63
N LEU A 210 19.38 2.36 1.50
CA LEU A 210 18.31 1.44 1.11
C LEU A 210 17.27 2.12 0.20
N LEU A 211 16.98 3.41 0.43
CA LEU A 211 16.11 4.17 -0.47
C LEU A 211 16.70 4.31 -1.87
N TYR A 212 18.00 4.54 -1.94
CA TYR A 212 18.73 4.59 -3.20
C TYR A 212 18.69 3.23 -3.93
N ASP A 213 18.88 2.15 -3.20
CA ASP A 213 18.82 0.80 -3.76
C ASP A 213 17.42 0.45 -4.29
N ILE A 214 16.37 0.91 -3.60
CA ILE A 214 14.98 0.77 -4.06
C ILE A 214 14.73 1.60 -5.32
N ASP A 215 15.13 2.87 -5.31
CA ASP A 215 14.82 3.79 -6.41
C ASP A 215 15.57 3.44 -7.71
N ARG A 216 16.78 2.89 -7.60
CA ARG A 216 17.63 2.49 -8.74
C ARG A 216 17.60 1.01 -9.07
N GLY A 217 16.81 0.23 -8.36
CA GLY A 217 16.68 -1.19 -8.63
C GLY A 217 16.22 -1.44 -10.07
N LYS A 218 16.92 -2.33 -10.77
CA LYS A 218 16.50 -2.73 -12.12
C LYS A 218 15.14 -3.42 -12.03
N ILE A 219 14.26 -3.06 -12.95
CA ILE A 219 12.95 -3.71 -13.07
C ILE A 219 13.19 -5.13 -13.57
N LYS A 220 12.72 -6.11 -12.80
CA LYS A 220 12.79 -7.51 -13.20
C LYS A 220 11.78 -7.78 -14.31
N PRO A 221 12.14 -8.53 -15.38
CA PRO A 221 11.17 -8.94 -16.37
C PRO A 221 10.04 -9.74 -15.70
N SER A 222 8.80 -9.46 -16.08
CA SER A 222 7.66 -10.27 -15.64
C SER A 222 7.85 -11.73 -16.10
N LYS A 223 7.41 -12.69 -15.27
CA LYS A 223 7.31 -14.09 -15.69
C LYS A 223 6.46 -14.19 -16.95
N SER A 224 6.73 -15.19 -17.81
CA SER A 224 5.87 -15.40 -18.96
C SER A 224 4.43 -15.61 -18.50
N LEU A 225 3.47 -15.04 -19.21
CA LEU A 225 2.04 -15.16 -18.89
C LEU A 225 1.60 -16.64 -18.72
N GLN A 226 2.17 -17.53 -19.52
CA GLN A 226 1.88 -18.97 -19.43
C GLN A 226 2.34 -19.59 -18.11
N ASN A 227 3.56 -19.26 -17.64
CA ASN A 227 4.06 -19.77 -16.37
C ASN A 227 3.29 -19.18 -15.19
N ALA A 228 2.88 -17.92 -15.29
CA ALA A 228 2.07 -17.27 -14.27
C ALA A 228 0.67 -17.91 -14.17
N ILE A 229 -0.01 -18.17 -15.31
CA ILE A 229 -1.32 -18.85 -15.33
C ILE A 229 -1.21 -20.25 -14.73
N LYS A 230 -0.18 -21.03 -15.10
CA LYS A 230 0.05 -22.36 -14.54
C LYS A 230 0.20 -22.31 -13.02
N SER A 231 1.03 -21.44 -12.52
CA SER A 231 1.27 -21.26 -11.09
C SER A 231 0.00 -20.84 -10.33
N MET A 232 -0.84 -19.98 -10.94
CA MET A 232 -2.13 -19.57 -10.35
C MET A 232 -3.14 -20.72 -10.28
N ILE A 233 -3.18 -21.58 -11.27
CA ILE A 233 -4.03 -22.80 -11.25
C ILE A 233 -3.56 -23.76 -10.15
N GLU A 234 -2.26 -23.79 -9.86
CA GLU A 234 -1.65 -24.55 -8.77
C GLU A 234 -1.87 -23.87 -7.37
N GLY A 235 -2.61 -22.76 -7.31
CA GLY A 235 -3.00 -22.07 -6.08
C GLY A 235 -2.04 -20.97 -5.62
N ASN A 236 -1.01 -20.65 -6.41
CA ASN A 236 -0.07 -19.57 -6.07
C ASN A 236 -0.58 -18.20 -6.56
N GLN A 237 -0.39 -17.17 -5.76
CA GLN A 237 -0.67 -15.79 -6.18
C GLN A 237 0.47 -15.28 -7.07
N GLU A 238 0.23 -15.15 -8.37
CA GLU A 238 1.24 -14.67 -9.33
C GLU A 238 1.00 -13.21 -9.78
N PHE A 239 -0.25 -12.76 -9.79
CA PHE A 239 -0.59 -11.39 -10.16
C PHE A 239 -1.34 -10.70 -9.03
N ILE A 240 -0.65 -9.78 -8.39
CA ILE A 240 -1.23 -8.95 -7.33
C ILE A 240 -2.13 -7.90 -7.96
N MET A 241 -3.36 -7.82 -7.50
CA MET A 241 -4.32 -6.82 -7.95
C MET A 241 -4.17 -5.56 -7.09
N LEU A 242 -4.08 -4.42 -7.75
CA LEU A 242 -3.97 -3.13 -7.08
C LEU A 242 -5.34 -2.43 -7.02
N ASP A 243 -5.66 -1.86 -5.87
CA ASP A 243 -6.77 -0.95 -5.64
C ASP A 243 -8.03 -1.26 -6.47
N GLU A 244 -8.32 -0.50 -7.53
CA GLU A 244 -9.52 -0.64 -8.35
C GLU A 244 -9.65 -2.01 -9.01
N GLN A 245 -8.54 -2.67 -9.34
CA GLN A 245 -8.54 -4.04 -9.89
C GLN A 245 -9.12 -5.02 -8.86
N LYS A 246 -8.72 -4.88 -7.59
CA LYS A 246 -9.23 -5.72 -6.50
C LYS A 246 -10.71 -5.43 -6.24
N VAL A 247 -11.13 -4.17 -6.28
CA VAL A 247 -12.56 -3.80 -6.15
C VAL A 247 -13.40 -4.45 -7.25
N VAL A 248 -12.96 -4.36 -8.51
CA VAL A 248 -13.66 -4.98 -9.66
C VAL A 248 -13.70 -6.50 -9.52
N TYR A 249 -12.61 -7.12 -9.14
CA TYR A 249 -12.52 -8.56 -8.90
C TYR A 249 -13.55 -9.02 -7.84
N GLU A 250 -13.60 -8.38 -6.69
CA GLU A 250 -14.51 -8.71 -5.60
C GLU A 250 -15.99 -8.55 -6.00
N GLU A 251 -16.34 -7.51 -6.73
CA GLU A 251 -17.71 -7.29 -7.22
C GLU A 251 -18.12 -8.33 -8.25
N ILE A 252 -17.21 -8.76 -9.12
CA ILE A 252 -17.50 -9.83 -10.10
C ILE A 252 -17.65 -11.16 -9.38
N LEU A 253 -16.74 -11.50 -8.47
CA LEU A 253 -16.80 -12.76 -7.71
C LEU A 253 -18.10 -12.86 -6.92
N LYS A 254 -18.48 -11.79 -6.20
CA LYS A 254 -19.76 -11.72 -5.49
C LYS A 254 -20.96 -11.94 -6.43
N THR A 255 -20.93 -11.33 -7.61
CA THR A 255 -22.01 -11.46 -8.59
C THR A 255 -22.08 -12.89 -9.16
N ALA A 256 -20.92 -13.53 -9.40
CA ALA A 256 -20.86 -14.93 -9.84
C ALA A 256 -21.51 -15.87 -8.81
N LEU A 257 -21.17 -15.70 -7.53
CA LEU A 257 -21.78 -16.48 -6.44
C LEU A 257 -23.29 -16.25 -6.34
N LEU A 258 -23.77 -15.03 -6.54
CA LEU A 258 -25.22 -14.74 -6.59
C LEU A 258 -25.90 -15.43 -7.76
N CYS A 259 -25.26 -15.48 -8.96
CA CYS A 259 -25.81 -16.18 -10.12
C CYS A 259 -26.01 -17.67 -9.85
N MET A 260 -25.10 -18.28 -9.10
CA MET A 260 -25.22 -19.69 -8.73
C MET A 260 -26.37 -19.94 -7.75
N ASN A 261 -26.55 -19.05 -6.80
CA ASN A 261 -27.60 -19.19 -5.78
C ASN A 261 -29.00 -18.96 -6.34
N ASP A 262 -29.19 -17.97 -7.20
CA ASP A 262 -30.51 -17.57 -7.71
C ASP A 262 -30.76 -18.05 -9.16
N GLN A 263 -29.79 -18.76 -9.79
CA GLN A 263 -29.86 -19.31 -11.14
C GLN A 263 -30.18 -18.27 -12.23
N LYS A 264 -29.87 -16.98 -11.97
CA LYS A 264 -30.11 -15.90 -12.93
C LYS A 264 -28.84 -15.57 -13.71
N LYS A 265 -28.98 -15.46 -15.03
CA LYS A 265 -27.89 -15.01 -15.90
C LYS A 265 -27.64 -13.51 -15.71
N ARG A 266 -26.38 -13.13 -15.52
CA ARG A 266 -25.93 -11.74 -15.44
C ARG A 266 -24.77 -11.49 -16.38
N THR A 267 -24.73 -10.31 -16.96
CA THR A 267 -23.61 -9.87 -17.79
C THR A 267 -22.91 -8.71 -17.11
N ILE A 268 -21.61 -8.83 -16.89
CA ILE A 268 -20.77 -7.80 -16.29
C ILE A 268 -19.84 -7.25 -17.36
N ILE A 269 -19.85 -5.94 -17.55
CA ILE A 269 -18.97 -5.25 -18.50
C ILE A 269 -17.92 -4.45 -17.73
N VAL A 270 -16.66 -4.88 -17.83
CA VAL A 270 -15.51 -4.18 -17.24
C VAL A 270 -14.91 -3.23 -18.27
N LYS A 271 -15.00 -1.91 -18.01
CA LYS A 271 -14.44 -0.88 -18.87
C LYS A 271 -13.15 -0.35 -18.28
N GLY A 272 -12.15 -0.13 -19.12
CA GLY A 272 -10.87 0.47 -18.71
C GLY A 272 -9.98 0.69 -19.93
N GLY A 273 -9.10 1.69 -19.87
CA GLY A 273 -8.13 2.01 -20.91
C GLY A 273 -7.07 0.91 -21.13
N PRO A 274 -6.18 1.06 -22.11
CA PRO A 274 -5.02 0.18 -22.29
C PRO A 274 -4.16 0.16 -21.01
N GLY A 275 -3.60 -0.99 -20.66
CA GLY A 275 -2.68 -1.12 -19.52
C GLY A 275 -3.31 -1.05 -18.11
N THR A 276 -4.63 -0.92 -17.97
CA THR A 276 -5.30 -0.85 -16.66
C THR A 276 -5.42 -2.19 -15.92
N GLY A 277 -4.85 -3.27 -16.46
CA GLY A 277 -4.82 -4.58 -15.81
C GLY A 277 -6.09 -5.41 -15.92
N LYS A 278 -6.97 -5.15 -16.90
CA LYS A 278 -8.18 -5.95 -17.13
C LYS A 278 -7.88 -7.46 -17.25
N THR A 279 -6.79 -7.80 -17.92
CA THR A 279 -6.32 -9.20 -18.06
C THR A 279 -5.92 -9.79 -16.71
N VAL A 280 -5.30 -9.01 -15.83
CA VAL A 280 -4.94 -9.44 -14.47
C VAL A 280 -6.19 -9.83 -13.69
N VAL A 281 -7.23 -9.00 -13.73
CA VAL A 281 -8.52 -9.30 -13.08
C VAL A 281 -9.16 -10.57 -13.67
N ALA A 282 -9.18 -10.70 -14.99
CA ALA A 282 -9.79 -11.85 -15.66
C ALA A 282 -9.08 -13.17 -15.31
N ILE A 283 -7.73 -13.18 -15.27
CA ILE A 283 -6.94 -14.37 -14.94
C ILE A 283 -7.13 -14.77 -13.47
N ASN A 284 -7.12 -13.81 -12.55
CA ASN A 284 -7.38 -14.06 -11.13
C ASN A 284 -8.79 -14.64 -10.92
N LEU A 285 -9.81 -14.11 -11.61
CA LEU A 285 -11.16 -14.64 -11.57
C LEU A 285 -11.25 -16.07 -12.14
N LEU A 286 -10.61 -16.30 -13.28
CA LEU A 286 -10.59 -17.64 -13.90
C LEU A 286 -9.97 -18.66 -12.93
N ALA A 287 -8.81 -18.38 -12.37
CA ALA A 287 -8.14 -19.25 -11.41
C ALA A 287 -9.02 -19.51 -10.17
N LYS A 288 -9.62 -18.47 -9.59
CA LYS A 288 -10.48 -18.59 -8.40
C LYS A 288 -11.71 -19.42 -8.66
N LEU A 289 -12.44 -19.13 -9.74
CA LEU A 289 -13.66 -19.84 -10.11
C LEU A 289 -13.37 -21.31 -10.46
N THR A 290 -12.24 -21.60 -11.12
CA THR A 290 -11.80 -22.97 -11.41
C THR A 290 -11.50 -23.74 -10.14
N ASN A 291 -10.74 -23.16 -9.22
CA ASN A 291 -10.35 -23.83 -7.97
C ASN A 291 -11.55 -24.09 -7.03
N GLU A 292 -12.59 -23.27 -7.10
CA GLU A 292 -13.82 -23.45 -6.33
C GLU A 292 -14.84 -24.37 -7.04
N GLY A 293 -14.52 -24.91 -8.20
CA GLY A 293 -15.42 -25.76 -8.98
C GLY A 293 -16.65 -25.02 -9.54
N LEU A 294 -16.54 -23.69 -9.68
CA LEU A 294 -17.61 -22.82 -10.15
C LEU A 294 -17.66 -22.68 -11.67
N PHE A 295 -16.77 -23.36 -12.39
CA PHE A 295 -16.84 -23.56 -13.84
C PHE A 295 -17.53 -24.88 -14.10
N ALA A 296 -18.75 -24.83 -14.61
CA ALA A 296 -19.43 -25.93 -15.27
C ALA A 296 -19.63 -25.59 -16.75
#